data_7422cf34e4180bc1e63d78561b671496
#
_entry.id   7422cf34e4180bc1e63d78561b671496
#
_cell.length_a   1.000
_cell.length_b   1.000
_cell.length_c   1.000
_cell.angle_alpha   90.00
_cell.angle_beta   90.00
_cell.angle_gamma   90.00
#
_symmetry.space_group_name_H-M   'P 1'
#
loop_
_entity.id
_entity.type
_entity.pdbx_description
1 polymer ?
#
loop_
_entity_poly.entity_id
_entity_poly.type
_entity_poly.pdbx_seq_one_letter_code
_entity_poly.pdbx_strand_id
1 'polypeptide(L)'
;VLLDLRNNPGGLLSAAVESADLFLNQGVIVSTKSRSEGDQQFQALPSFEFQNLKLGILINNRSASAAEVFTAAMKDHGRAWVVGEKSYGKGVVQKLFPLSNGAALQMTVSHYYTPKGQMIEGVGIQPNQQYLLQHEMKEENYLEHVAEIILNRK
;
A
#
# COMPACT_ATOMS: atom_id res chain seq x y z
N VAL A 1 -3.43 -12.71 10.83
CA VAL A 1 -2.59 -11.54 11.10
C VAL A 1 -3.32 -10.29 10.66
N LEU A 2 -3.29 -9.22 11.48
CA LEU A 2 -3.76 -7.88 11.12
C LEU A 2 -2.54 -6.95 11.06
N LEU A 3 -2.33 -6.32 9.91
CA LEU A 3 -1.34 -5.27 9.73
C LEU A 3 -2.03 -3.91 9.83
N ASP A 4 -1.69 -3.15 10.85
CA ASP A 4 -2.20 -1.79 11.02
C ASP A 4 -1.26 -0.79 10.31
N LEU A 5 -1.73 -0.28 9.18
CA LEU A 5 -1.06 0.75 8.39
C LEU A 5 -1.73 2.13 8.51
N ARG A 6 -2.62 2.30 9.47
CA ARG A 6 -3.18 3.64 9.76
C ARG A 6 -2.06 4.60 10.15
N ASN A 7 -2.15 5.82 9.68
CA ASN A 7 -1.17 6.88 9.91
C ASN A 7 0.27 6.54 9.41
N ASN A 8 0.43 5.51 8.59
CA ASN A 8 1.70 5.18 7.98
C ASN A 8 1.90 6.04 6.71
N PRO A 9 2.79 7.04 6.71
CA PRO A 9 2.98 7.94 5.55
C PRO A 9 3.77 7.29 4.41
N GLY A 10 4.14 6.02 4.56
CA GLY A 10 4.97 5.28 3.63
C GLY A 10 6.44 5.18 4.06
N GLY A 11 7.32 5.08 3.09
CA GLY A 11 8.76 4.90 3.28
C GLY A 11 9.40 4.54 1.94
N LEU A 12 10.38 3.65 1.97
CA LEU A 12 11.08 3.19 0.77
C LEU A 12 10.19 2.28 -0.07
N LEU A 13 10.21 2.47 -1.39
CA LEU A 13 9.53 1.58 -2.33
C LEU A 13 10.06 0.15 -2.22
N SER A 14 11.39 0.00 -2.10
CA SER A 14 12.02 -1.32 -1.94
C SER A 14 11.46 -2.08 -0.74
N ALA A 15 11.28 -1.41 0.40
CA ALA A 15 10.71 -2.02 1.59
C ALA A 15 9.25 -2.48 1.37
N ALA A 16 8.44 -1.70 0.65
CA ALA A 16 7.08 -2.11 0.31
C ALA A 16 7.07 -3.33 -0.64
N VAL A 17 7.97 -3.34 -1.63
CA VAL A 17 8.12 -4.47 -2.58
C VAL A 17 8.58 -5.72 -1.85
N GLU A 18 9.65 -5.65 -1.06
CA GLU A 18 10.18 -6.76 -0.27
C GLU A 18 9.15 -7.30 0.72
N SER A 19 8.41 -6.40 1.40
CA SER A 19 7.33 -6.81 2.31
C SER A 19 6.19 -7.52 1.57
N ALA A 20 5.82 -7.03 0.38
CA ALA A 20 4.78 -7.67 -0.43
C ALA A 20 5.21 -9.04 -0.96
N ASP A 21 6.49 -9.17 -1.31
CA ASP A 21 7.08 -10.41 -1.80
C ASP A 21 6.98 -11.56 -0.77
N LEU A 22 7.04 -11.25 0.53
CA LEU A 22 6.85 -12.25 1.59
C LEU A 22 5.47 -12.92 1.56
N PHE A 23 4.45 -12.25 1.03
CA PHE A 23 3.06 -12.70 1.04
C PHE A 23 2.55 -13.15 -0.35
N LEU A 24 3.27 -12.82 -1.40
CA LEU A 24 2.92 -13.16 -2.79
C LEU A 24 3.94 -14.17 -3.34
N ASN A 25 3.51 -15.06 -4.20
CA ASN A 25 4.39 -16.04 -4.84
C ASN A 25 4.59 -15.75 -6.33
N GLN A 26 3.85 -14.82 -6.89
CA GLN A 26 3.91 -14.42 -8.31
C GLN A 26 3.12 -13.15 -8.58
N GLY A 27 3.37 -12.56 -9.72
CA GLY A 27 2.63 -11.45 -10.27
C GLY A 27 3.23 -10.10 -9.91
N VAL A 28 2.66 -9.05 -10.49
CA VAL A 28 3.12 -7.68 -10.32
C VAL A 28 2.79 -7.19 -8.93
N ILE A 29 3.76 -6.56 -8.25
CA ILE A 29 3.55 -5.85 -6.99
C ILE A 29 3.19 -4.39 -7.27
N VAL A 30 3.96 -3.74 -8.12
CA VAL A 30 3.75 -2.34 -8.51
C VAL A 30 4.43 -2.07 -9.85
N SER A 31 3.86 -1.15 -10.63
CA SER A 31 4.52 -0.60 -11.81
C SER A 31 4.76 0.89 -11.63
N THR A 32 5.84 1.41 -12.23
CA THR A 32 6.10 2.85 -12.32
C THR A 32 6.11 3.27 -13.78
N LYS A 33 5.49 4.41 -14.09
CA LYS A 33 5.58 5.01 -15.42
C LYS A 33 6.29 6.35 -15.34
N SER A 34 7.29 6.54 -16.18
CA SER A 34 8.14 7.72 -16.22
C SER A 34 8.32 8.21 -17.65
N ARG A 35 8.34 9.54 -17.82
CA ARG A 35 8.64 10.16 -19.12
C ARG A 35 10.13 10.09 -19.48
N SER A 36 11.01 10.04 -18.49
CA SER A 36 12.46 10.18 -18.68
C SER A 36 13.25 8.92 -18.35
N GLU A 37 12.74 8.04 -17.48
CA GLU A 37 13.50 6.89 -16.97
C GLU A 37 12.96 5.55 -17.47
N GLY A 38 11.88 5.59 -18.30
CA GLY A 38 11.19 4.40 -18.76
C GLY A 38 10.27 3.79 -17.70
N ASP A 39 9.42 2.90 -18.16
CA ASP A 39 8.49 2.17 -17.29
C ASP A 39 9.22 1.03 -16.59
N GLN A 40 8.94 0.82 -15.31
CA GLN A 40 9.48 -0.28 -14.53
C GLN A 40 8.35 -1.08 -13.91
N GLN A 41 8.61 -2.37 -13.67
CA GLN A 41 7.66 -3.28 -13.04
C GLN A 41 8.39 -4.14 -12.02
N PHE A 42 7.85 -4.17 -10.82
CA PHE A 42 8.34 -5.01 -9.72
C PHE A 42 7.40 -6.20 -9.59
N GLN A 43 7.97 -7.40 -9.62
CA GLN A 43 7.23 -8.65 -9.56
C GLN A 43 7.60 -9.43 -8.32
N ALA A 44 6.64 -10.17 -7.78
CA ALA A 44 6.87 -11.10 -6.70
C ALA A 44 7.69 -12.30 -7.20
N LEU A 45 8.62 -12.74 -6.36
CA LEU A 45 9.40 -13.95 -6.55
C LEU A 45 8.71 -15.14 -5.86
N PRO A 46 8.90 -16.37 -6.35
CA PRO A 46 8.31 -17.52 -5.69
C PRO A 46 8.73 -17.63 -4.22
N SER A 47 7.80 -17.40 -3.32
CA SER A 47 7.96 -17.55 -1.87
C SER A 47 6.78 -18.31 -1.30
N PHE A 48 7.03 -19.13 -0.28
CA PHE A 48 6.01 -19.95 0.37
C PHE A 48 5.85 -19.64 1.86
N GLU A 49 6.54 -18.61 2.37
CA GLU A 49 6.65 -18.38 3.82
C GLU A 49 5.30 -18.07 4.49
N PHE A 50 4.49 -17.19 3.91
CA PHE A 50 3.25 -16.73 4.57
C PHE A 50 1.97 -16.99 3.78
N GLN A 51 2.00 -17.92 2.82
CA GLN A 51 0.84 -18.15 1.93
C GLN A 51 -0.44 -18.55 2.67
N ASN A 52 -0.32 -19.31 3.74
CA ASN A 52 -1.47 -19.85 4.49
C ASN A 52 -1.98 -18.90 5.59
N LEU A 53 -1.31 -17.78 5.83
CA LEU A 53 -1.75 -16.82 6.84
C LEU A 53 -2.96 -16.02 6.34
N LYS A 54 -4.06 -16.04 7.09
CA LYS A 54 -5.12 -15.05 6.86
C LYS A 54 -4.57 -13.67 7.17
N LEU A 55 -4.57 -12.78 6.17
CA LEU A 55 -4.05 -11.43 6.27
C LEU A 55 -5.18 -10.41 6.15
N GLY A 56 -5.26 -9.51 7.12
CA GLY A 56 -6.04 -8.30 7.07
C GLY A 56 -5.13 -7.08 7.10
N ILE A 57 -5.57 -6.00 6.47
CA ILE A 57 -4.86 -4.72 6.47
C ILE A 57 -5.83 -3.63 6.88
N LEU A 58 -5.42 -2.82 7.86
CA LEU A 58 -6.18 -1.66 8.32
C LEU A 58 -5.51 -0.39 7.81
N ILE A 59 -6.29 0.45 7.13
CA ILE A 59 -5.82 1.73 6.56
C ILE A 59 -6.73 2.89 6.96
N ASN A 60 -6.19 4.09 6.86
CA ASN A 60 -6.96 5.33 6.97
C ASN A 60 -6.48 6.39 5.96
N ASN A 61 -7.08 7.56 5.99
CA ASN A 61 -6.78 8.69 5.11
C ASN A 61 -5.35 9.26 5.25
N ARG A 62 -4.55 8.76 6.21
CA ARG A 62 -3.13 9.10 6.38
C ARG A 62 -2.19 7.96 5.97
N SER A 63 -2.73 6.81 5.56
CA SER A 63 -1.95 5.75 4.92
C SER A 63 -1.54 6.22 3.53
N ALA A 64 -0.24 6.29 3.23
CA ALA A 64 0.25 6.95 2.03
C ALA A 64 1.46 6.25 1.38
N SER A 65 1.70 6.52 0.09
CA SER A 65 2.94 6.16 -0.63
C SER A 65 3.25 4.65 -0.56
N ALA A 66 4.40 4.24 -0.02
CA ALA A 66 4.81 2.82 0.09
C ALA A 66 3.77 1.95 0.82
N ALA A 67 3.05 2.49 1.81
CA ALA A 67 1.95 1.79 2.47
C ALA A 67 0.78 1.53 1.51
N GLU A 68 0.51 2.45 0.57
CA GLU A 68 -0.49 2.27 -0.46
C GLU A 68 -0.06 1.25 -1.51
N VAL A 69 1.22 1.25 -1.90
CA VAL A 69 1.79 0.26 -2.81
C VAL A 69 1.62 -1.15 -2.24
N PHE A 70 2.02 -1.37 -0.99
CA PHE A 70 1.85 -2.65 -0.31
C PHE A 70 0.38 -3.06 -0.24
N THR A 71 -0.49 -2.15 0.22
CA THR A 71 -1.93 -2.41 0.36
C THR A 71 -2.57 -2.74 -0.98
N ALA A 72 -2.23 -2.00 -2.05
CA ALA A 72 -2.72 -2.24 -3.40
C ALA A 72 -2.32 -3.62 -3.91
N ALA A 73 -1.05 -4.01 -3.72
CA ALA A 73 -0.55 -5.33 -4.10
C ALA A 73 -1.35 -6.44 -3.41
N MET A 74 -1.49 -6.36 -2.09
CA MET A 74 -2.22 -7.36 -1.31
C MET A 74 -3.70 -7.44 -1.71
N LYS A 75 -4.34 -6.30 -1.92
CA LYS A 75 -5.74 -6.21 -2.30
C LYS A 75 -6.00 -6.75 -3.72
N ASP A 76 -5.21 -6.31 -4.69
CA ASP A 76 -5.42 -6.64 -6.10
C ASP A 76 -5.20 -8.12 -6.40
N HIS A 77 -4.28 -8.76 -5.67
CA HIS A 77 -4.07 -10.21 -5.70
C HIS A 77 -5.07 -11.00 -4.84
N GLY A 78 -5.98 -10.33 -4.14
CA GLY A 78 -6.92 -11.01 -3.23
C GLY A 78 -6.24 -11.64 -2.01
N ARG A 79 -4.98 -11.25 -1.73
CA ARG A 79 -4.16 -11.83 -0.68
C ARG A 79 -4.56 -11.36 0.72
N ALA A 80 -5.04 -10.13 0.83
CA ALA A 80 -5.52 -9.55 2.07
C ALA A 80 -6.91 -8.93 1.92
N TRP A 81 -7.61 -8.84 3.05
CA TRP A 81 -8.83 -8.05 3.17
C TRP A 81 -8.48 -6.70 3.78
N VAL A 82 -8.83 -5.63 3.09
CA VAL A 82 -8.51 -4.26 3.50
C VAL A 82 -9.75 -3.65 4.16
N VAL A 83 -9.57 -3.13 5.38
CA VAL A 83 -10.62 -2.52 6.20
C VAL A 83 -10.21 -1.10 6.59
N GLY A 84 -11.15 -0.23 6.83
CA GLY A 84 -10.92 1.13 7.33
C GLY A 84 -11.42 2.22 6.40
N GLU A 85 -10.61 3.24 6.19
CA GLU A 85 -10.90 4.39 5.34
C GLU A 85 -10.09 4.35 4.05
N LYS A 86 -10.57 5.07 3.02
CA LYS A 86 -9.79 5.33 1.81
C LYS A 86 -8.45 5.97 2.16
N SER A 87 -7.36 5.47 1.59
CA SER A 87 -6.02 6.01 1.79
C SER A 87 -5.79 7.38 1.14
N TYR A 88 -4.64 7.97 1.39
CA TYR A 88 -4.31 9.36 1.01
C TYR A 88 -4.28 9.59 -0.51
N GLY A 89 -3.66 8.69 -1.27
CA GLY A 89 -3.46 8.83 -2.70
C GLY A 89 -2.16 9.54 -3.08
N LYS A 90 -1.03 9.16 -2.46
CA LYS A 90 0.31 9.64 -2.84
C LYS A 90 1.00 8.60 -3.71
N GLY A 91 0.80 8.69 -5.01
CA GLY A 91 1.27 7.73 -5.98
C GLY A 91 2.43 8.23 -6.86
N VAL A 92 3.34 9.05 -6.34
CA VAL A 92 4.44 9.63 -7.10
C VAL A 92 5.81 9.24 -6.54
N VAL A 93 6.79 9.09 -7.45
CA VAL A 93 8.22 9.05 -7.13
C VAL A 93 8.80 10.44 -7.29
N GLN A 94 9.44 10.93 -6.25
CA GLN A 94 10.12 12.22 -6.26
C GLN A 94 11.62 12.02 -6.13
N LYS A 95 12.39 12.76 -6.92
CA LYS A 95 13.86 12.82 -6.84
C LYS A 95 14.33 14.22 -6.49
N LEU A 96 15.42 14.26 -5.73
CA LEU A 96 16.14 15.48 -5.41
C LEU A 96 17.31 15.64 -6.39
N PHE A 97 17.35 16.79 -7.07
CA PHE A 97 18.42 17.18 -7.96
C PHE A 97 19.24 18.28 -7.29
N PRO A 98 20.47 18.00 -6.83
CA PRO A 98 21.32 19.02 -6.22
C PRO A 98 21.73 20.09 -7.25
N LEU A 99 21.74 21.35 -6.83
CA LEU A 99 22.14 22.49 -7.64
C LEU A 99 23.51 23.00 -7.19
N SER A 100 24.23 23.68 -8.10
CA SER A 100 25.59 24.13 -7.86
C SER A 100 25.75 25.18 -6.73
N ASN A 101 24.63 25.83 -6.34
CA ASN A 101 24.58 26.80 -5.26
C ASN A 101 24.24 26.17 -3.86
N GLY A 102 24.24 24.84 -3.76
CA GLY A 102 23.90 24.11 -2.53
C GLY A 102 22.41 23.93 -2.28
N ALA A 103 21.51 24.46 -3.12
CA ALA A 103 20.08 24.16 -3.09
C ALA A 103 19.80 22.82 -3.76
N ALA A 104 18.58 22.32 -3.63
CA ALA A 104 18.11 21.13 -4.35
C ALA A 104 16.72 21.38 -4.94
N LEU A 105 16.47 20.82 -6.12
CA LEU A 105 15.19 20.80 -6.77
C LEU A 105 14.52 19.43 -6.56
N GLN A 106 13.34 19.40 -5.97
CA GLN A 106 12.54 18.20 -5.84
C GLN A 106 11.54 18.13 -7.00
N MET A 107 11.58 17.05 -7.75
CA MET A 107 10.71 16.84 -8.90
C MET A 107 10.05 15.48 -8.87
N THR A 108 8.78 15.41 -9.30
CA THR A 108 8.11 14.15 -9.60
C THR A 108 8.67 13.60 -10.90
N VAL A 109 9.17 12.37 -10.85
CA VAL A 109 9.78 11.66 -11.99
C VAL A 109 8.96 10.49 -12.51
N SER A 110 8.11 9.89 -11.67
CA SER A 110 7.25 8.78 -12.08
C SER A 110 5.98 8.70 -11.23
N HIS A 111 5.02 7.90 -11.70
CA HIS A 111 3.79 7.58 -10.98
C HIS A 111 3.70 6.08 -10.70
N TYR A 112 3.12 5.72 -9.55
CA TYR A 112 2.84 4.34 -9.17
C TYR A 112 1.49 3.87 -9.71
N TYR A 113 1.48 2.62 -10.18
CA TYR A 113 0.29 1.92 -10.64
C TYR A 113 0.15 0.58 -9.90
N THR A 114 -1.07 0.26 -9.50
CA THR A 114 -1.39 -1.00 -8.83
C THR A 114 -1.17 -2.19 -9.78
N PRO A 115 -1.15 -3.44 -9.30
CA PRO A 115 -1.11 -4.63 -10.15
C PRO A 115 -2.17 -4.64 -11.27
N LYS A 116 -3.35 -4.10 -11.00
CA LYS A 116 -4.43 -3.95 -12.01
C LYS A 116 -4.30 -2.72 -12.91
N GLY A 117 -3.20 -1.98 -12.80
CA GLY A 117 -2.92 -0.83 -13.66
C GLY A 117 -3.65 0.45 -13.28
N GLN A 118 -4.21 0.54 -12.08
CA GLN A 118 -4.84 1.76 -11.58
C GLN A 118 -3.78 2.72 -11.03
N MET A 119 -3.88 4.00 -11.36
CA MET A 119 -3.01 5.02 -10.81
C MET A 119 -3.35 5.28 -9.33
N ILE A 120 -2.33 5.35 -8.47
CA ILE A 120 -2.51 5.62 -7.04
C ILE A 120 -2.66 7.12 -6.78
N GLU A 121 -1.93 7.96 -7.54
CA GLU A 121 -1.91 9.42 -7.35
C GLU A 121 -3.30 10.04 -7.47
N GLY A 122 -3.70 10.79 -6.45
CA GLY A 122 -4.99 11.45 -6.35
C GLY A 122 -6.19 10.50 -6.16
N VAL A 123 -5.98 9.19 -6.34
CA VAL A 123 -7.04 8.17 -6.26
C VAL A 123 -7.06 7.48 -4.91
N GLY A 124 -5.90 7.05 -4.41
CA GLY A 124 -5.78 6.27 -3.18
C GLY A 124 -6.34 4.85 -3.32
N ILE A 125 -6.26 4.11 -2.22
CA ILE A 125 -6.75 2.73 -2.14
C ILE A 125 -8.06 2.70 -1.36
N GLN A 126 -9.13 2.25 -2.02
CA GLN A 126 -10.40 2.00 -1.36
C GLN A 126 -10.32 0.70 -0.56
N PRO A 127 -10.75 0.66 0.71
CA PRO A 127 -10.83 -0.60 1.45
C PRO A 127 -11.88 -1.53 0.83
N ASN A 128 -11.78 -2.82 1.10
CA ASN A 128 -12.83 -3.78 0.77
C ASN A 128 -14.09 -3.52 1.60
N GLN A 129 -13.87 -3.09 2.84
CA GLN A 129 -14.95 -2.73 3.76
C GLN A 129 -14.60 -1.44 4.49
N GLN A 130 -15.44 -0.44 4.34
CA GLN A 130 -15.32 0.78 5.14
C GLN A 130 -15.73 0.48 6.59
N TYR A 131 -14.86 0.88 7.51
CA TYR A 131 -15.12 0.78 8.93
C TYR A 131 -14.35 1.88 9.68
N LEU A 132 -15.10 2.80 10.26
CA LEU A 132 -14.56 4.00 10.92
C LEU A 132 -14.50 3.76 12.42
N LEU A 133 -13.42 4.23 13.06
CA LEU A 133 -13.37 4.32 14.51
C LEU A 133 -14.40 5.35 14.98
N GLN A 134 -15.41 4.90 15.70
CA GLN A 134 -16.43 5.79 16.26
C GLN A 134 -15.87 6.52 17.50
N HIS A 135 -16.27 7.77 17.69
CA HIS A 135 -15.69 8.67 18.69
C HIS A 135 -15.75 8.15 20.14
N GLU A 136 -16.70 7.25 20.44
CA GLU A 136 -16.90 6.65 21.76
C GLU A 136 -16.34 5.23 21.89
N MET A 137 -15.82 4.65 20.80
CA MET A 137 -15.31 3.28 20.78
C MET A 137 -13.86 3.26 21.26
N LYS A 138 -13.56 2.38 22.20
CA LYS A 138 -12.17 2.12 22.60
C LYS A 138 -11.43 1.44 21.44
N GLU A 139 -10.16 1.77 21.29
CA GLU A 139 -9.27 1.24 20.25
C GLU A 139 -9.25 -0.30 20.24
N GLU A 140 -9.22 -0.94 21.41
CA GLU A 140 -9.24 -2.39 21.55
C GLU A 140 -10.49 -3.02 20.92
N ASN A 141 -11.66 -2.47 21.22
CA ASN A 141 -12.93 -2.95 20.68
C ASN A 141 -12.99 -2.75 19.16
N TYR A 142 -12.43 -1.66 18.65
CA TYR A 142 -12.32 -1.40 17.23
C TYR A 142 -11.49 -2.47 16.53
N LEU A 143 -10.30 -2.79 17.08
CA LEU A 143 -9.42 -3.81 16.52
C LEU A 143 -10.02 -5.22 16.58
N GLU A 144 -10.75 -5.54 17.65
CA GLU A 144 -11.49 -6.81 17.76
C GLU A 144 -12.54 -6.93 16.65
N HIS A 145 -13.36 -5.91 16.43
CA HIS A 145 -14.35 -5.92 15.35
C HIS A 145 -13.71 -6.02 13.97
N VAL A 146 -12.59 -5.33 13.75
CA VAL A 146 -11.85 -5.44 12.48
C VAL A 146 -11.34 -6.87 12.28
N ALA A 147 -10.82 -7.50 13.33
CA ALA A 147 -10.37 -8.88 13.27
C ALA A 147 -11.53 -9.85 12.96
N GLU A 148 -12.71 -9.66 13.56
CA GLU A 148 -13.93 -10.42 13.27
C GLU A 148 -14.37 -10.28 11.80
N ILE A 149 -14.36 -9.05 11.26
CA ILE A 149 -14.66 -8.77 9.86
C ILE A 149 -13.73 -9.59 8.94
N ILE A 150 -12.45 -9.61 9.25
CA ILE A 150 -11.44 -10.32 8.45
C ILE A 150 -11.58 -11.84 8.57
N LEU A 151 -11.89 -12.36 9.75
CA LEU A 151 -12.03 -13.80 10.00
C LEU A 151 -13.30 -14.37 9.38
N ASN A 152 -14.40 -13.61 9.40
CA ASN A 152 -15.71 -14.04 8.94
C ASN A 152 -15.95 -13.79 7.44
N ARG A 153 -14.97 -13.26 6.70
CA ARG A 153 -15.09 -13.14 5.24
C ARG A 153 -15.27 -14.50 4.59
N LYS A 154 -16.27 -14.59 3.75
CA LYS A 154 -16.52 -15.75 2.88
C LYS A 154 -15.63 -15.70 1.64
#